data_199a192217dbd69f448f4c065096dda6
#
_entry.id   199a192217dbd69f448f4c065096dda6
#
_cell.length_a   1.000
_cell.length_b   1.000
_cell.length_c   1.000
_cell.angle_alpha   90.00
_cell.angle_beta   90.00
_cell.angle_gamma   90.00
#
_symmetry.space_group_name_H-M   'P 1'
#
loop_
_entity.id
_entity.type
_entity.pdbx_description
1 polymer ?
#
loop_
_entity_poly.entity_id
_entity_poly.type
_entity_poly.pdbx_seq_one_letter_code
_entity_poly.pdbx_strand_id
1 'polypeptide(L)'
;SGGRPERVHSITPVGFDGIWIWEDQPKDQKGMVDGREFDVEVGVRWKSDGNVRDIMSSTVAPVQFPEQEIIKFEIQKSDGCDARVVPLSETAGQFQVIAPRMERGQEIEARATYRLKISRVCPHYDKSRFPALQNLPKQISDSYLGNSPGIRCDLDAVQRVVESVVPSRHAHPWDKAQSFHAWVWENIQGKPGKYTSVREALSTRTGDCEERAGVFIALCRAVGIPARLVWVPNHSWAEFCLLDHDGKPHWIASHTAAYNWFGWTGAHELVLQKGDRIRMPGKDSVVRLISDWYSFGGRRPTIEFFGSLTPVTADSKDAGPGKRQKNGQGGWDLVGGHPANRRIRGD
;
A
#
# COMPACT_ATOMS: atom_id res chain seq x y z
N SER A 1 -29.11 -13.53 -19.42
CA SER A 1 -28.24 -14.17 -18.44
C SER A 1 -27.25 -13.13 -17.97
N GLY A 2 -27.46 -12.61 -16.75
CA GLY A 2 -26.57 -11.62 -16.15
C GLY A 2 -25.22 -12.28 -15.84
N GLY A 3 -24.16 -11.76 -16.45
CA GLY A 3 -22.80 -12.18 -16.11
C GLY A 3 -22.53 -11.87 -14.63
N ARG A 4 -21.98 -12.85 -13.89
CA ARG A 4 -21.53 -12.63 -12.53
C ARG A 4 -20.33 -11.68 -12.54
N PRO A 5 -20.20 -10.77 -11.57
CA PRO A 5 -19.03 -9.94 -11.47
C PRO A 5 -17.77 -10.83 -11.33
N GLU A 6 -16.82 -10.66 -12.25
CA GLU A 6 -15.51 -11.30 -12.13
C GLU A 6 -14.60 -10.44 -11.25
N ARG A 7 -14.01 -11.06 -10.24
CA ARG A 7 -12.99 -10.44 -9.41
C ARG A 7 -11.61 -10.73 -9.99
N VAL A 8 -10.90 -9.68 -10.35
CA VAL A 8 -9.45 -9.78 -10.56
C VAL A 8 -8.78 -9.59 -9.20
N HIS A 9 -8.13 -10.63 -8.70
CA HIS A 9 -7.30 -10.55 -7.50
C HIS A 9 -5.88 -10.17 -7.91
N SER A 10 -5.61 -8.87 -7.93
CA SER A 10 -4.24 -8.37 -7.94
C SER A 10 -3.83 -8.01 -6.51
N ILE A 11 -2.59 -8.30 -6.14
CA ILE A 11 -2.02 -7.93 -4.84
C ILE A 11 -1.76 -6.41 -4.79
N THR A 12 -1.56 -5.82 -5.94
CA THR A 12 -1.44 -4.37 -6.16
C THR A 12 -2.16 -4.02 -7.46
N PRO A 13 -2.57 -2.77 -7.69
CA PRO A 13 -3.10 -2.36 -8.99
C PRO A 13 -2.16 -2.82 -10.11
N VAL A 14 -2.70 -3.56 -11.06
CA VAL A 14 -1.92 -4.12 -12.17
C VAL A 14 -1.37 -2.97 -13.01
N GLY A 15 -0.06 -2.99 -13.27
CA GLY A 15 0.58 -2.05 -14.18
C GLY A 15 0.96 -0.71 -13.59
N PHE A 16 1.19 -0.64 -12.29
CA PHE A 16 1.84 0.54 -11.72
C PHE A 16 3.31 0.55 -12.14
N ASP A 17 3.65 1.37 -13.11
CA ASP A 17 5.03 1.66 -13.50
C ASP A 17 5.54 2.87 -12.73
N GLY A 18 6.74 2.79 -12.14
CA GLY A 18 7.29 3.88 -11.38
C GLY A 18 8.77 3.73 -11.05
N ILE A 19 9.36 4.83 -10.61
CA ILE A 19 10.75 4.90 -10.18
C ILE A 19 10.77 5.04 -8.67
N TRP A 20 11.57 4.19 -8.01
CA TRP A 20 11.83 4.26 -6.59
C TRP A 20 13.14 4.98 -6.34
N ILE A 21 13.13 5.97 -5.44
CA ILE A 21 14.31 6.71 -5.03
C ILE A 21 14.60 6.36 -3.57
N TRP A 22 15.72 5.68 -3.35
CA TRP A 22 16.17 5.20 -2.06
C TRP A 22 17.37 6.02 -1.59
N GLU A 23 17.37 6.38 -0.33
CA GLU A 23 18.46 7.12 0.28
C GLU A 23 18.64 6.68 1.73
N ASP A 24 19.86 6.82 2.26
CA ASP A 24 20.14 6.56 3.66
C ASP A 24 19.40 7.53 4.59
N GLN A 25 19.22 7.12 5.85
CA GLN A 25 18.61 7.99 6.86
C GLN A 25 19.42 9.26 7.05
N PRO A 26 18.85 10.45 6.82
CA PRO A 26 19.58 11.70 7.02
C PRO A 26 19.91 11.89 8.51
N LYS A 27 21.15 12.22 8.83
CA LYS A 27 21.63 12.38 10.23
C LYS A 27 21.14 13.67 10.85
N ASP A 28 21.05 14.73 10.04
CA ASP A 28 20.82 16.10 10.51
C ASP A 28 19.37 16.58 10.26
N GLN A 29 18.54 15.81 9.59
CA GLN A 29 17.16 16.16 9.28
C GLN A 29 16.19 15.24 10.01
N LYS A 30 15.12 15.81 10.57
CA LYS A 30 14.10 15.08 11.33
C LYS A 30 12.71 15.36 10.79
N GLY A 31 11.84 14.36 10.88
CA GLY A 31 10.44 14.46 10.48
C GLY A 31 10.24 14.05 9.03
N MET A 32 9.44 14.83 8.32
CA MET A 32 9.21 14.64 6.88
C MET A 32 10.23 15.46 6.12
N VAL A 33 11.08 14.78 5.37
CA VAL A 33 12.25 15.39 4.73
C VAL A 33 12.28 15.10 3.24
N ASP A 34 12.99 15.93 2.50
CA ASP A 34 13.29 15.74 1.08
C ASP A 34 12.04 15.50 0.23
N GLY A 35 11.01 16.35 0.43
CA GLY A 35 9.77 16.26 -0.33
C GLY A 35 9.99 16.48 -1.82
N ARG A 36 9.64 15.47 -2.64
CA ARG A 36 9.75 15.51 -4.11
C ARG A 36 8.37 15.42 -4.75
N GLU A 37 8.23 16.08 -5.88
CA GLU A 37 7.00 16.05 -6.64
C GLU A 37 6.98 14.90 -7.64
N PHE A 38 5.80 14.29 -7.76
CA PHE A 38 5.53 13.19 -8.69
C PHE A 38 4.20 13.43 -9.39
N ASP A 39 4.16 13.13 -10.67
CA ASP A 39 2.91 12.92 -11.40
C ASP A 39 2.48 11.48 -11.26
N VAL A 40 1.24 11.27 -10.83
CA VAL A 40 0.64 9.95 -10.61
C VAL A 40 -0.61 9.83 -11.45
N GLU A 41 -0.77 8.70 -12.11
CA GLU A 41 -1.97 8.38 -12.88
C GLU A 41 -2.54 7.05 -12.38
N VAL A 42 -3.84 6.97 -12.22
CA VAL A 42 -4.58 5.72 -12.05
C VAL A 42 -5.79 5.72 -12.97
N GLY A 43 -6.04 4.60 -13.66
CA GLY A 43 -7.12 4.57 -14.63
C GLY A 43 -7.54 3.18 -15.04
N VAL A 44 -8.57 3.16 -15.89
CA VAL A 44 -9.08 1.95 -16.52
C VAL A 44 -9.47 2.22 -17.96
N ARG A 45 -9.20 1.24 -18.82
CA ARG A 45 -9.59 1.23 -20.22
C ARG A 45 -10.40 -0.01 -20.52
N TRP A 46 -11.51 0.19 -21.20
CA TRP A 46 -12.40 -0.85 -21.69
C TRP A 46 -12.45 -0.85 -23.20
N LYS A 47 -12.32 -2.03 -23.82
CA LYS A 47 -12.47 -2.22 -25.28
C LYS A 47 -13.40 -3.39 -25.54
N SER A 48 -14.33 -3.26 -26.51
CA SER A 48 -15.19 -4.35 -26.85
C SER A 48 -15.38 -4.53 -28.35
N ASP A 49 -15.50 -5.79 -28.76
CA ASP A 49 -15.89 -6.22 -30.10
C ASP A 49 -17.40 -6.51 -30.22
N GLY A 50 -18.18 -6.21 -29.19
CA GLY A 50 -19.62 -6.41 -29.13
C GLY A 50 -20.30 -5.48 -28.11
N ASN A 51 -21.62 -5.61 -27.96
CA ASN A 51 -22.38 -4.76 -27.06
C ASN A 51 -22.15 -5.17 -25.60
N VAL A 52 -21.79 -4.20 -24.75
CA VAL A 52 -21.61 -4.32 -23.32
C VAL A 52 -22.54 -3.34 -22.61
N ARG A 53 -23.04 -3.70 -21.44
CA ARG A 53 -23.94 -2.88 -20.61
C ARG A 53 -23.58 -3.00 -19.14
N ASP A 54 -24.15 -2.10 -18.33
CA ASP A 54 -24.03 -2.10 -16.87
C ASP A 54 -22.56 -2.18 -16.43
N ILE A 55 -21.72 -1.37 -17.08
CA ILE A 55 -20.26 -1.38 -16.89
C ILE A 55 -19.92 -0.67 -15.59
N MET A 56 -19.20 -1.35 -14.72
CA MET A 56 -18.60 -0.78 -13.51
C MET A 56 -17.19 -1.28 -13.36
N SER A 57 -16.30 -0.40 -12.94
CA SER A 57 -14.95 -0.76 -12.52
C SER A 57 -14.45 0.13 -11.41
N SER A 58 -13.52 -0.38 -10.62
CA SER A 58 -12.85 0.40 -9.60
C SER A 58 -11.42 -0.09 -9.37
N THR A 59 -10.54 0.84 -9.08
CA THR A 59 -9.17 0.60 -8.63
C THR A 59 -8.85 1.48 -7.43
N VAL A 60 -7.71 1.26 -6.79
CA VAL A 60 -7.25 2.11 -5.70
C VAL A 60 -6.96 3.53 -6.20
N ALA A 61 -7.26 4.53 -5.37
CA ALA A 61 -6.91 5.93 -5.62
C ALA A 61 -6.04 6.47 -4.48
N PRO A 62 -4.96 7.20 -4.77
CA PRO A 62 -4.18 7.88 -3.75
C PRO A 62 -5.06 8.81 -2.89
N VAL A 63 -4.75 8.86 -1.60
CA VAL A 63 -5.37 9.79 -0.65
C VAL A 63 -4.30 10.62 0.05
N GLN A 64 -4.72 11.70 0.72
CA GLN A 64 -3.85 12.58 1.47
C GLN A 64 -3.28 11.86 2.70
N PHE A 65 -1.95 11.95 2.91
CA PHE A 65 -1.25 11.56 4.13
C PHE A 65 -0.29 12.67 4.55
N PRO A 66 0.18 12.68 5.81
CA PRO A 66 1.19 13.66 6.22
C PRO A 66 2.43 13.67 5.34
N GLU A 67 2.90 12.49 4.91
CA GLU A 67 4.05 12.30 4.02
C GLU A 67 3.72 12.40 2.54
N GLN A 68 2.44 12.53 2.17
CA GLN A 68 1.95 12.52 0.79
C GLN A 68 0.89 13.60 0.58
N GLU A 69 1.33 14.77 0.13
CA GLU A 69 0.49 15.92 -0.12
C GLU A 69 -0.08 15.89 -1.54
N ILE A 70 -1.39 16.05 -1.68
CA ILE A 70 -2.03 16.20 -3.00
C ILE A 70 -1.99 17.68 -3.39
N ILE A 71 -1.11 18.03 -4.35
CA ILE A 71 -0.95 19.41 -4.87
C ILE A 71 -2.02 19.70 -5.93
N LYS A 72 -2.27 18.75 -6.83
CA LYS A 72 -3.22 18.87 -7.92
C LYS A 72 -3.93 17.55 -8.18
N PHE A 73 -5.18 17.64 -8.59
CA PHE A 73 -6.02 16.50 -8.93
C PHE A 73 -6.95 16.83 -10.09
N GLU A 74 -7.04 15.93 -11.08
CA GLU A 74 -7.95 16.03 -12.21
C GLU A 74 -8.49 14.66 -12.61
N ILE A 75 -9.70 14.63 -13.15
CA ILE A 75 -10.28 13.45 -13.79
C ILE A 75 -10.49 13.72 -15.27
N GLN A 76 -10.00 12.82 -16.11
CA GLN A 76 -10.25 12.80 -17.55
C GLN A 76 -11.01 11.52 -17.89
N LYS A 77 -12.03 11.64 -18.72
CA LYS A 77 -12.88 10.51 -19.10
C LYS A 77 -13.41 10.65 -20.52
N SER A 78 -13.68 9.51 -21.16
CA SER A 78 -14.37 9.43 -22.45
C SER A 78 -15.82 9.84 -22.30
N ASP A 79 -16.43 10.25 -23.41
CA ASP A 79 -17.88 10.45 -23.48
C ASP A 79 -18.62 9.14 -23.17
N GLY A 80 -19.81 9.26 -22.58
CA GLY A 80 -20.67 8.12 -22.26
C GLY A 80 -20.29 7.34 -21.00
N CYS A 81 -19.25 7.77 -20.26
CA CYS A 81 -18.94 7.23 -18.95
C CYS A 81 -18.94 8.32 -17.87
N ASP A 82 -19.08 7.87 -16.62
CA ASP A 82 -18.86 8.69 -15.44
C ASP A 82 -17.69 8.15 -14.63
N ALA A 83 -16.92 9.05 -14.00
CA ALA A 83 -15.75 8.70 -13.24
C ALA A 83 -15.62 9.59 -12.00
N ARG A 84 -15.26 8.99 -10.86
CA ARG A 84 -15.12 9.71 -9.59
C ARG A 84 -14.12 9.03 -8.67
N VAL A 85 -13.54 9.79 -7.75
CA VAL A 85 -12.82 9.25 -6.59
C VAL A 85 -13.78 9.21 -5.39
N VAL A 86 -13.85 8.06 -4.75
CA VAL A 86 -14.71 7.80 -3.59
C VAL A 86 -13.80 7.48 -2.39
N PRO A 87 -13.80 8.30 -1.33
CA PRO A 87 -13.12 7.97 -0.10
C PRO A 87 -13.83 6.78 0.56
N LEU A 88 -13.09 5.75 0.95
CA LEU A 88 -13.58 4.61 1.73
C LEU A 88 -13.33 4.81 3.23
N SER A 89 -12.26 5.53 3.55
CA SER A 89 -11.88 5.96 4.90
C SER A 89 -10.87 7.12 4.77
N GLU A 90 -10.38 7.61 5.90
CA GLU A 90 -9.27 8.59 5.92
C GLU A 90 -7.95 8.03 5.35
N THR A 91 -7.85 6.71 5.22
CA THR A 91 -6.61 6.02 4.83
C THR A 91 -6.73 5.20 3.55
N ALA A 92 -7.86 5.30 2.83
CA ALA A 92 -8.12 4.53 1.63
C ALA A 92 -9.13 5.20 0.70
N GLY A 93 -8.86 5.22 -0.58
CA GLY A 93 -9.73 5.75 -1.63
C GLY A 93 -9.86 4.81 -2.83
N GLN A 94 -10.92 5.01 -3.60
CA GLN A 94 -11.23 4.24 -4.81
C GLN A 94 -11.53 5.15 -5.98
N PHE A 95 -10.92 4.90 -7.13
CA PHE A 95 -11.34 5.48 -8.40
C PHE A 95 -12.37 4.56 -9.04
N GLN A 96 -13.57 5.07 -9.29
CA GLN A 96 -14.69 4.33 -9.86
C GLN A 96 -15.05 4.89 -11.24
N VAL A 97 -15.32 3.97 -12.17
CA VAL A 97 -15.79 4.30 -13.54
C VAL A 97 -17.06 3.50 -13.81
N ILE A 98 -18.08 4.19 -14.32
CA ILE A 98 -19.39 3.63 -14.60
C ILE A 98 -19.80 4.05 -16.01
N ALA A 99 -20.29 3.11 -16.82
CA ALA A 99 -20.91 3.43 -18.10
C ALA A 99 -22.17 2.56 -18.31
N PRO A 100 -23.28 3.13 -18.81
CA PRO A 100 -24.51 2.36 -19.01
C PRO A 100 -24.37 1.33 -20.13
N ARG A 101 -23.60 1.67 -21.17
CA ARG A 101 -23.39 0.79 -22.34
C ARG A 101 -22.11 1.14 -23.08
N MET A 102 -21.63 0.20 -23.86
CA MET A 102 -20.57 0.36 -24.85
C MET A 102 -20.92 -0.46 -26.08
N GLU A 103 -20.78 0.11 -27.25
CA GLU A 103 -21.10 -0.53 -28.53
C GLU A 103 -19.89 -1.26 -29.12
N ARG A 104 -20.14 -2.04 -30.16
CA ARG A 104 -19.07 -2.77 -30.87
C ARG A 104 -18.02 -1.80 -31.42
N GLY A 105 -16.74 -2.07 -31.13
CA GLY A 105 -15.60 -1.27 -31.60
C GLY A 105 -15.34 -0.02 -30.75
N GLN A 106 -16.18 0.25 -29.73
CA GLN A 106 -15.99 1.39 -28.85
C GLN A 106 -14.91 1.12 -27.82
N GLU A 107 -14.21 2.18 -27.42
CA GLU A 107 -13.30 2.23 -26.29
C GLU A 107 -13.78 3.28 -25.28
N ILE A 108 -13.77 2.92 -24.02
CA ILE A 108 -14.02 3.83 -22.89
C ILE A 108 -12.75 3.86 -22.04
N GLU A 109 -12.25 5.05 -21.78
CA GLU A 109 -11.13 5.27 -20.89
C GLU A 109 -11.47 6.37 -19.88
N ALA A 110 -11.08 6.14 -18.63
CA ALA A 110 -11.09 7.18 -17.61
C ALA A 110 -9.84 7.07 -16.74
N ARG A 111 -9.31 8.23 -16.33
CA ARG A 111 -8.13 8.33 -15.50
C ARG A 111 -8.27 9.46 -14.49
N ALA A 112 -7.71 9.26 -13.31
CA ALA A 112 -7.45 10.28 -12.32
C ALA A 112 -5.95 10.58 -12.31
N THR A 113 -5.60 11.84 -12.46
CA THR A 113 -4.22 12.33 -12.47
C THR A 113 -3.98 13.19 -11.23
N TYR A 114 -2.85 12.99 -10.60
CA TYR A 114 -2.44 13.69 -9.40
C TYR A 114 -1.06 14.29 -9.59
N ARG A 115 -0.82 15.45 -9.01
CA ARG A 115 0.51 15.89 -8.63
C ARG A 115 0.63 15.76 -7.13
N LEU A 116 1.55 14.92 -6.70
CA LEU A 116 1.80 14.63 -5.29
C LEU A 116 3.17 15.12 -4.88
N LYS A 117 3.29 15.65 -3.66
CA LYS A 117 4.58 15.84 -3.00
C LYS A 117 4.74 14.71 -1.98
N ILE A 118 5.71 13.85 -2.21
CA ILE A 118 6.01 12.70 -1.36
C ILE A 118 7.31 12.98 -0.59
N SER A 119 7.28 12.79 0.71
CA SER A 119 8.40 13.00 1.62
C SER A 119 8.84 11.69 2.25
N ARG A 120 10.13 11.57 2.55
CA ARG A 120 10.63 10.50 3.41
C ARG A 120 10.26 10.79 4.87
N VAL A 121 10.01 9.73 5.64
CA VAL A 121 9.62 9.86 7.05
C VAL A 121 10.79 9.46 7.94
N CYS A 122 11.51 10.43 8.47
CA CYS A 122 12.72 10.26 9.27
C CYS A 122 12.59 10.96 10.64
N PRO A 123 11.68 10.52 11.52
CA PRO A 123 11.36 11.24 12.76
C PRO A 123 12.47 11.20 13.81
N HIS A 124 13.43 10.27 13.72
CA HIS A 124 14.46 10.04 14.73
C HIS A 124 13.85 9.89 16.15
N TYR A 125 12.84 9.04 16.26
CA TYR A 125 12.19 8.79 17.54
C TYR A 125 13.15 8.18 18.55
N ASP A 126 13.11 8.72 19.76
CA ASP A 126 13.64 8.09 20.97
C ASP A 126 12.50 7.46 21.75
N LYS A 127 12.71 6.27 22.31
CA LYS A 127 11.71 5.58 23.09
C LYS A 127 11.24 6.37 24.32
N SER A 128 12.08 7.28 24.85
CA SER A 128 11.72 8.16 25.98
C SER A 128 10.54 9.09 25.65
N ARG A 129 10.24 9.31 24.37
CA ARG A 129 9.07 10.05 23.90
C ARG A 129 7.75 9.36 24.27
N PHE A 130 7.77 8.07 24.44
CA PHE A 130 6.58 7.24 24.58
C PHE A 130 6.50 6.68 25.99
N PRO A 131 5.39 6.85 26.75
CA PRO A 131 5.22 6.21 28.03
C PRO A 131 5.11 4.69 27.89
N ALA A 132 5.58 3.96 28.91
CA ALA A 132 5.47 2.50 28.95
C ALA A 132 4.01 2.01 29.01
N LEU A 133 3.14 2.79 29.66
CA LEU A 133 1.70 2.53 29.71
C LEU A 133 1.00 3.33 28.59
N GLN A 134 0.29 2.62 27.72
CA GLN A 134 -0.41 3.19 26.57
C GLN A 134 -1.92 3.20 26.83
N ASN A 135 -2.51 4.39 27.00
CA ASN A 135 -3.96 4.57 27.14
C ASN A 135 -4.60 4.82 25.76
N LEU A 136 -4.75 3.77 24.99
CA LEU A 136 -5.19 3.85 23.58
C LEU A 136 -6.63 4.39 23.46
N PRO A 137 -6.87 5.39 22.58
CA PRO A 137 -8.21 5.78 22.19
C PRO A 137 -8.98 4.59 21.61
N LYS A 138 -10.28 4.48 21.96
CA LYS A 138 -11.13 3.37 21.51
C LYS A 138 -11.12 3.19 19.99
N GLN A 139 -11.13 4.28 19.23
CA GLN A 139 -11.09 4.24 17.78
C GLN A 139 -9.82 3.54 17.25
N ILE A 140 -8.66 3.77 17.86
CA ILE A 140 -7.39 3.14 17.47
C ILE A 140 -7.40 1.67 17.85
N SER A 141 -7.84 1.32 19.07
CA SER A 141 -7.89 -0.07 19.52
C SER A 141 -8.85 -0.91 18.69
N ASP A 142 -10.06 -0.42 18.42
CA ASP A 142 -11.06 -1.13 17.63
C ASP A 142 -10.60 -1.35 16.17
N SER A 143 -9.85 -0.41 15.61
CA SER A 143 -9.40 -0.48 14.21
C SER A 143 -8.15 -1.32 14.02
N TYR A 144 -7.22 -1.35 14.99
CA TYR A 144 -5.86 -1.81 14.74
C TYR A 144 -5.30 -2.83 15.74
N LEU A 145 -6.11 -3.36 16.68
CA LEU A 145 -5.69 -4.44 17.60
C LEU A 145 -6.27 -5.81 17.25
N GLY A 146 -7.38 -5.86 16.51
CA GLY A 146 -8.05 -7.12 16.19
C GLY A 146 -7.45 -7.86 15.01
N ASN A 147 -7.96 -9.07 14.79
CA ASN A 147 -7.66 -9.85 13.59
C ASN A 147 -8.14 -9.16 12.32
N SER A 148 -7.44 -9.40 11.22
CA SER A 148 -7.81 -8.95 9.88
C SER A 148 -7.61 -10.07 8.86
N PRO A 149 -8.12 -9.94 7.62
CA PRO A 149 -8.00 -10.99 6.61
C PRO A 149 -6.53 -11.38 6.39
N GLY A 150 -6.20 -12.64 6.73
CA GLY A 150 -4.84 -13.19 6.63
C GLY A 150 -3.89 -12.84 7.78
N ILE A 151 -4.22 -11.89 8.66
CA ILE A 151 -3.42 -11.48 9.81
C ILE A 151 -4.17 -11.84 11.10
N ARG A 152 -3.77 -12.95 11.73
CA ARG A 152 -4.34 -13.47 12.97
C ARG A 152 -3.34 -13.32 14.10
N CYS A 153 -3.66 -12.46 15.09
CA CYS A 153 -2.83 -12.23 16.28
C CYS A 153 -3.15 -13.19 17.44
N ASP A 154 -4.23 -13.94 17.35
CA ASP A 154 -4.70 -14.91 18.34
C ASP A 154 -4.20 -16.34 18.10
N LEU A 155 -3.25 -16.56 17.19
CA LEU A 155 -2.67 -17.88 16.92
C LEU A 155 -1.69 -18.28 18.03
N ASP A 156 -1.71 -19.55 18.45
CA ASP A 156 -0.71 -20.12 19.36
C ASP A 156 0.73 -19.93 18.86
N ALA A 157 0.91 -20.00 17.52
CA ALA A 157 2.23 -19.74 16.91
C ALA A 157 2.70 -18.30 17.14
N VAL A 158 1.79 -17.32 17.12
CA VAL A 158 2.11 -15.92 17.45
C VAL A 158 2.47 -15.79 18.93
N GLN A 159 1.67 -16.41 19.83
CA GLN A 159 1.94 -16.37 21.27
C GLN A 159 3.30 -16.99 21.62
N ARG A 160 3.65 -18.14 21.02
CA ARG A 160 4.98 -18.76 21.22
C ARG A 160 6.13 -17.84 20.80
N VAL A 161 5.98 -17.08 19.70
CA VAL A 161 7.00 -16.11 19.29
C VAL A 161 7.07 -14.98 20.31
N VAL A 162 5.93 -14.41 20.72
CA VAL A 162 5.89 -13.36 21.74
C VAL A 162 6.61 -13.79 23.02
N GLU A 163 6.30 -15.00 23.53
CA GLU A 163 6.91 -15.55 24.75
C GLU A 163 8.44 -15.74 24.59
N SER A 164 8.90 -16.12 23.40
CA SER A 164 10.34 -16.34 23.15
C SER A 164 11.14 -15.07 22.96
N VAL A 165 10.51 -13.97 22.53
CA VAL A 165 11.18 -12.74 22.10
C VAL A 165 11.08 -11.62 23.13
N VAL A 166 9.94 -11.56 23.86
CA VAL A 166 9.68 -10.50 24.82
C VAL A 166 10.21 -10.89 26.21
N PRO A 167 11.27 -10.23 26.69
CA PRO A 167 11.94 -10.64 27.94
C PRO A 167 11.07 -10.45 29.21
N SER A 168 10.05 -9.59 29.13
CA SER A 168 9.13 -9.30 30.23
C SER A 168 7.81 -8.74 29.71
N ARG A 169 6.71 -9.09 30.38
CA ARG A 169 5.39 -8.48 30.12
C ARG A 169 5.42 -6.96 30.28
N HIS A 170 6.28 -6.47 31.17
CA HIS A 170 6.45 -5.04 31.47
C HIS A 170 7.49 -4.35 30.58
N ALA A 171 8.05 -5.05 29.60
CA ALA A 171 8.97 -4.43 28.65
C ALA A 171 8.26 -3.25 27.93
N HIS A 172 9.02 -2.21 27.66
CA HIS A 172 8.51 -1.01 26.99
C HIS A 172 7.93 -1.36 25.60
N PRO A 173 6.78 -0.77 25.19
CA PRO A 173 6.16 -1.08 23.90
C PRO A 173 7.10 -0.89 22.70
N TRP A 174 7.96 0.12 22.73
CA TRP A 174 9.00 0.34 21.74
C TRP A 174 9.96 -0.85 21.63
N ASP A 175 10.46 -1.30 22.79
CA ASP A 175 11.44 -2.43 22.82
C ASP A 175 10.78 -3.73 22.34
N LYS A 176 9.49 -3.95 22.66
CA LYS A 176 8.71 -5.08 22.11
C LYS A 176 8.63 -5.01 20.59
N ALA A 177 8.22 -3.86 20.04
CA ALA A 177 8.11 -3.68 18.60
C ALA A 177 9.46 -3.84 17.90
N GLN A 178 10.54 -3.30 18.46
CA GLN A 178 11.88 -3.46 17.91
C GLN A 178 12.36 -4.93 17.92
N SER A 179 12.06 -5.67 19.00
CA SER A 179 12.38 -7.09 19.08
C SER A 179 11.58 -7.92 18.06
N PHE A 180 10.31 -7.58 17.84
CA PHE A 180 9.48 -8.23 16.81
C PHE A 180 9.99 -7.95 15.40
N HIS A 181 10.39 -6.70 15.14
CA HIS A 181 11.01 -6.33 13.86
C HIS A 181 12.27 -7.16 13.59
N ALA A 182 13.20 -7.20 14.54
CA ALA A 182 14.42 -7.98 14.44
C ALA A 182 14.12 -9.48 14.23
N TRP A 183 13.19 -10.01 15.04
CA TRP A 183 12.82 -11.42 14.92
C TRP A 183 12.24 -11.77 13.55
N VAL A 184 11.34 -10.94 12.99
CA VAL A 184 10.79 -11.18 11.65
C VAL A 184 11.87 -11.12 10.59
N TRP A 185 12.75 -10.11 10.68
CA TRP A 185 13.87 -9.96 9.75
C TRP A 185 14.77 -11.20 9.71
N GLU A 186 15.07 -11.76 10.87
CA GLU A 186 15.99 -12.91 11.03
C GLU A 186 15.33 -14.27 10.77
N ASN A 187 14.04 -14.41 11.07
CA ASN A 187 13.39 -15.72 11.13
C ASN A 187 12.39 -15.99 10.02
N ILE A 188 11.96 -14.99 9.23
CA ILE A 188 11.09 -15.18 8.07
C ILE A 188 11.90 -14.89 6.81
N GLN A 189 12.30 -15.94 6.12
CA GLN A 189 13.06 -15.83 4.88
C GLN A 189 12.20 -15.23 3.76
N GLY A 190 12.75 -14.26 3.01
CA GLY A 190 12.09 -13.68 1.83
C GLY A 190 11.84 -14.73 0.75
N LYS A 191 10.59 -14.87 0.36
CA LYS A 191 10.17 -15.78 -0.71
C LYS A 191 9.07 -15.12 -1.53
N PRO A 192 9.40 -14.50 -2.67
CA PRO A 192 8.40 -13.92 -3.55
C PRO A 192 7.36 -14.95 -3.99
N GLY A 193 6.10 -14.57 -4.00
CA GLY A 193 5.05 -15.47 -4.41
C GLY A 193 3.65 -14.88 -4.20
N LYS A 194 2.67 -15.75 -4.32
CA LYS A 194 1.29 -15.39 -4.02
C LYS A 194 1.09 -15.33 -2.51
N TYR A 195 0.45 -14.27 -2.04
CA TYR A 195 0.12 -14.12 -0.62
C TYR A 195 -0.58 -15.34 -0.04
N THR A 196 -0.17 -15.71 1.15
CA THR A 196 -0.71 -16.85 1.91
C THR A 196 -1.40 -16.38 3.20
N SER A 197 -0.68 -16.33 4.30
CA SER A 197 -1.18 -15.85 5.60
C SER A 197 -0.06 -15.78 6.63
N VAL A 198 -0.30 -15.09 7.74
CA VAL A 198 0.58 -15.12 8.93
C VAL A 198 0.78 -16.55 9.46
N ARG A 199 -0.28 -17.38 9.47
CA ARG A 199 -0.19 -18.78 9.88
C ARG A 199 0.82 -19.56 9.03
N GLU A 200 0.71 -19.42 7.71
CA GLU A 200 1.59 -20.11 6.78
C GLU A 200 3.03 -19.61 6.88
N ALA A 201 3.22 -18.29 6.94
CA ALA A 201 4.54 -17.69 7.10
C ALA A 201 5.25 -18.17 8.38
N LEU A 202 4.55 -18.26 9.50
CA LEU A 202 5.10 -18.80 10.76
C LEU A 202 5.41 -20.29 10.69
N SER A 203 4.60 -21.07 9.95
CA SER A 203 4.79 -22.52 9.76
C SER A 203 6.00 -22.81 8.88
N THR A 204 6.09 -22.14 7.74
CA THR A 204 7.12 -22.39 6.72
C THR A 204 8.40 -21.59 6.93
N ARG A 205 8.38 -20.57 7.79
CA ARG A 205 9.46 -19.60 7.98
C ARG A 205 9.83 -18.85 6.69
N THR A 206 8.87 -18.73 5.76
CA THR A 206 9.05 -18.02 4.50
C THR A 206 7.86 -17.10 4.23
N GLY A 207 8.10 -16.00 3.51
CA GLY A 207 7.04 -15.08 3.08
C GLY A 207 7.58 -13.94 2.24
N ASP A 208 6.69 -13.29 1.49
CA ASP A 208 7.00 -12.06 0.77
C ASP A 208 6.88 -10.84 1.71
N CYS A 209 6.94 -9.66 1.17
CA CYS A 209 6.82 -8.40 1.93
C CYS A 209 5.54 -8.36 2.77
N GLU A 210 4.44 -8.83 2.21
CA GLU A 210 3.13 -8.81 2.86
C GLU A 210 3.05 -9.78 4.05
N GLU A 211 3.52 -11.02 3.92
CA GLU A 211 3.55 -11.97 5.04
C GLU A 211 4.49 -11.50 6.14
N ARG A 212 5.66 -10.98 5.80
CA ARG A 212 6.63 -10.47 6.78
C ARG A 212 6.06 -9.28 7.55
N ALA A 213 5.46 -8.32 6.86
CA ALA A 213 4.74 -7.21 7.50
C ALA A 213 3.56 -7.71 8.34
N GLY A 214 2.80 -8.69 7.83
CA GLY A 214 1.68 -9.31 8.54
C GLY A 214 2.08 -10.04 9.82
N VAL A 215 3.21 -10.75 9.83
CA VAL A 215 3.76 -11.39 11.03
C VAL A 215 4.14 -10.34 12.08
N PHE A 216 4.85 -9.27 11.69
CA PHE A 216 5.15 -8.15 12.59
C PHE A 216 3.88 -7.54 13.20
N ILE A 217 2.86 -7.27 12.37
CA ILE A 217 1.58 -6.73 12.82
C ILE A 217 0.89 -7.67 13.81
N ALA A 218 0.87 -8.97 13.52
CA ALA A 218 0.26 -9.95 14.42
C ALA A 218 0.95 -10.01 15.79
N LEU A 219 2.28 -9.95 15.82
CA LEU A 219 3.07 -9.91 17.05
C LEU A 219 2.80 -8.64 17.86
N CYS A 220 2.77 -7.47 17.21
CA CYS A 220 2.41 -6.20 17.86
C CYS A 220 1.01 -6.25 18.46
N ARG A 221 0.00 -6.67 17.70
CA ARG A 221 -1.39 -6.75 18.14
C ARG A 221 -1.60 -7.73 19.29
N ALA A 222 -0.87 -8.84 19.30
CA ALA A 222 -0.92 -9.85 20.36
C ALA A 222 -0.49 -9.32 21.74
N VAL A 223 0.30 -8.24 21.77
CA VAL A 223 0.75 -7.58 23.01
C VAL A 223 0.10 -6.20 23.24
N GLY A 224 -0.97 -5.90 22.51
CA GLY A 224 -1.73 -4.65 22.66
C GLY A 224 -1.10 -3.43 21.99
N ILE A 225 -0.17 -3.60 21.05
CA ILE A 225 0.38 -2.52 20.22
C ILE A 225 -0.40 -2.44 18.92
N PRO A 226 -1.13 -1.34 18.63
CA PRO A 226 -1.84 -1.17 17.37
C PRO A 226 -0.85 -1.17 16.21
N ALA A 227 -1.19 -1.92 15.16
CA ALA A 227 -0.34 -1.99 13.97
C ALA A 227 -1.19 -2.19 12.72
N ARG A 228 -0.67 -1.75 11.56
CA ARG A 228 -1.38 -1.79 10.28
C ARG A 228 -0.44 -1.99 9.10
N LEU A 229 -0.97 -2.51 7.98
CA LEU A 229 -0.27 -2.55 6.70
C LEU A 229 -0.23 -1.16 6.06
N VAL A 230 0.84 -0.87 5.36
CA VAL A 230 0.98 0.20 4.39
C VAL A 230 1.23 -0.42 3.02
N TRP A 231 0.40 -0.04 2.06
CA TRP A 231 0.46 -0.51 0.68
C TRP A 231 1.02 0.56 -0.23
N VAL A 232 2.02 0.19 -0.98
CA VAL A 232 2.66 1.00 -2.01
C VAL A 232 2.73 0.17 -3.31
N PRO A 233 2.98 0.73 -4.50
CA PRO A 233 3.10 -0.06 -5.71
C PRO A 233 4.11 -1.20 -5.56
N ASN A 234 3.67 -2.44 -5.82
CA ASN A 234 4.49 -3.66 -5.79
C ASN A 234 5.19 -3.97 -4.46
N HIS A 235 4.82 -3.29 -3.35
CA HIS A 235 5.42 -3.54 -2.04
C HIS A 235 4.44 -3.24 -0.91
N SER A 236 4.72 -3.81 0.27
CA SER A 236 4.03 -3.47 1.51
C SER A 236 4.98 -3.54 2.71
N TRP A 237 4.68 -2.73 3.70
CA TRP A 237 5.39 -2.69 4.97
C TRP A 237 4.42 -2.39 6.12
N ALA A 238 4.89 -2.32 7.34
CA ALA A 238 4.04 -2.15 8.52
C ALA A 238 4.29 -0.84 9.24
N GLU A 239 3.24 -0.28 9.83
CA GLU A 239 3.32 0.74 10.87
C GLU A 239 2.78 0.19 12.18
N PHE A 240 3.38 0.58 13.31
CA PHE A 240 2.82 0.42 14.64
C PHE A 240 2.59 1.78 15.29
N CYS A 241 1.64 1.85 16.23
CA CYS A 241 1.24 3.10 16.85
C CYS A 241 1.64 3.12 18.33
N LEU A 242 2.29 4.20 18.74
CA LEU A 242 2.51 4.55 20.14
C LEU A 242 2.00 5.98 20.41
N LEU A 243 1.45 6.18 21.60
CA LEU A 243 1.07 7.51 22.09
C LEU A 243 2.27 8.15 22.77
N ASP A 244 2.48 9.44 22.55
CA ASP A 244 3.43 10.22 23.32
C ASP A 244 2.85 10.61 24.72
N HIS A 245 3.62 11.35 25.49
CA HIS A 245 3.21 11.78 26.84
C HIS A 245 1.98 12.68 26.85
N ASP A 246 1.67 13.33 25.72
CA ASP A 246 0.47 14.17 25.54
C ASP A 246 -0.72 13.35 25.00
N GLY A 247 -0.56 12.04 24.83
CA GLY A 247 -1.58 11.14 24.27
C GLY A 247 -1.75 11.23 22.76
N LYS A 248 -0.84 11.91 22.05
CA LYS A 248 -0.87 12.04 20.59
C LYS A 248 -0.37 10.75 19.94
N PRO A 249 -1.11 10.17 18.98
CA PRO A 249 -0.68 8.96 18.28
C PRO A 249 0.44 9.26 17.27
N HIS A 250 1.44 8.39 17.27
CA HIS A 250 2.52 8.36 16.29
C HIS A 250 2.57 7.01 15.59
N TRP A 251 2.40 7.01 14.28
CA TRP A 251 2.54 5.84 13.44
C TRP A 251 4.00 5.70 13.01
N ILE A 252 4.62 4.59 13.33
CA ILE A 252 6.05 4.36 13.27
C ILE A 252 6.31 3.23 12.28
N ALA A 253 7.14 3.49 11.28
CA ALA A 253 7.43 2.56 10.20
C ALA A 253 8.27 1.36 10.67
N SER A 254 7.97 0.19 10.11
CA SER A 254 8.71 -1.06 10.28
C SER A 254 8.79 -1.82 8.95
N HIS A 255 9.91 -1.69 8.26
CA HIS A 255 10.20 -2.41 7.03
C HIS A 255 10.93 -3.71 7.35
N THR A 256 10.26 -4.82 7.25
CA THR A 256 10.79 -6.17 7.53
C THR A 256 11.10 -6.97 6.27
N ALA A 257 10.93 -6.36 5.09
CA ALA A 257 11.22 -6.97 3.79
C ALA A 257 11.91 -5.94 2.89
N ALA A 258 12.81 -6.38 2.02
CA ALA A 258 13.68 -5.57 1.17
C ALA A 258 14.66 -4.67 1.96
N TYR A 259 14.20 -4.07 3.05
CA TYR A 259 14.98 -3.19 3.93
C TYR A 259 14.81 -3.58 5.38
N ASN A 260 15.86 -3.34 6.18
CA ASN A 260 15.85 -3.49 7.63
C ASN A 260 15.75 -2.10 8.27
N TRP A 261 14.57 -1.44 8.06
CA TRP A 261 14.35 -0.11 8.61
C TRP A 261 13.30 -0.13 9.72
N PHE A 262 13.70 0.37 10.87
CA PHE A 262 12.82 0.51 12.03
C PHE A 262 12.78 1.96 12.48
N GLY A 263 11.57 2.51 12.54
CA GLY A 263 11.32 3.90 12.98
C GLY A 263 11.35 4.94 11.85
N TRP A 264 11.67 4.57 10.60
CA TRP A 264 11.81 5.49 9.48
C TRP A 264 11.59 4.80 8.13
N THR A 265 11.43 5.60 7.08
CA THR A 265 11.42 5.12 5.69
C THR A 265 12.37 5.95 4.83
N GLY A 266 13.25 5.26 4.09
CA GLY A 266 14.26 5.86 3.23
C GLY A 266 13.81 6.12 1.80
N ALA A 267 12.56 5.82 1.48
CA ALA A 267 12.03 5.91 0.11
C ALA A 267 10.96 6.99 -0.04
N HIS A 268 10.84 7.52 -1.26
CA HIS A 268 9.68 8.30 -1.69
C HIS A 268 8.62 7.33 -2.22
N GLU A 269 7.86 6.74 -1.32
CA GLU A 269 6.87 5.70 -1.65
C GLU A 269 5.49 6.29 -1.84
N LEU A 270 4.87 6.04 -3.00
CA LEU A 270 3.47 6.35 -3.22
C LEU A 270 2.59 5.47 -2.34
N VAL A 271 2.05 6.04 -1.27
CA VAL A 271 1.13 5.32 -0.40
C VAL A 271 -0.24 5.23 -1.06
N LEU A 272 -0.68 4.00 -1.35
CA LEU A 272 -1.98 3.71 -1.95
C LEU A 272 -3.06 3.50 -0.89
N GLN A 273 -2.69 2.88 0.25
CA GLN A 273 -3.61 2.54 1.33
C GLN A 273 -2.84 2.34 2.62
N LYS A 274 -3.42 2.77 3.74
CA LYS A 274 -2.99 2.37 5.09
C LYS A 274 -4.11 1.61 5.79
N GLY A 275 -3.75 0.47 6.39
CA GLY A 275 -4.72 -0.43 7.04
C GLY A 275 -4.99 -1.70 6.24
N ASP A 276 -5.61 -2.66 6.90
CA ASP A 276 -5.83 -4.03 6.44
C ASP A 276 -7.24 -4.54 6.82
N ARG A 277 -8.15 -3.59 7.15
CA ARG A 277 -9.57 -3.84 7.47
C ARG A 277 -10.46 -2.81 6.79
N ILE A 278 -10.36 -2.72 5.46
CA ILE A 278 -11.13 -1.74 4.69
C ILE A 278 -12.54 -2.27 4.43
N ARG A 279 -13.54 -1.49 4.83
CA ARG A 279 -14.95 -1.81 4.55
C ARG A 279 -15.29 -1.33 3.14
N MET A 280 -15.68 -2.26 2.29
CA MET A 280 -16.13 -1.94 0.94
C MET A 280 -17.62 -1.56 0.93
N PRO A 281 -18.04 -0.55 0.13
CA PRO A 281 -19.43 -0.19 -0.01
C PRO A 281 -20.30 -1.39 -0.39
N GLY A 282 -21.44 -1.55 0.30
CA GLY A 282 -22.40 -2.62 0.03
C GLY A 282 -21.92 -4.04 0.40
N LYS A 283 -20.86 -4.17 1.22
CA LYS A 283 -20.38 -5.46 1.74
C LYS A 283 -20.28 -5.43 3.25
N ASP A 284 -20.70 -6.52 3.88
CA ASP A 284 -20.54 -6.70 5.33
C ASP A 284 -19.12 -7.08 5.74
N SER A 285 -18.35 -7.63 4.81
CA SER A 285 -16.98 -8.06 5.05
C SER A 285 -15.97 -6.94 4.82
N VAL A 286 -14.86 -7.00 5.56
CA VAL A 286 -13.70 -6.16 5.32
C VAL A 286 -12.73 -6.84 4.36
N VAL A 287 -11.99 -6.04 3.61
CA VAL A 287 -10.90 -6.49 2.75
C VAL A 287 -9.56 -5.98 3.29
N ARG A 288 -8.51 -6.75 3.04
CA ARG A 288 -7.14 -6.39 3.42
C ARG A 288 -6.57 -5.32 2.47
N LEU A 289 -6.83 -5.48 1.18
CA LEU A 289 -6.36 -4.60 0.12
C LEU A 289 -7.52 -4.24 -0.81
N ILE A 290 -7.58 -2.99 -1.22
CA ILE A 290 -8.44 -2.55 -2.33
C ILE A 290 -7.82 -3.10 -3.61
N SER A 291 -8.50 -4.06 -4.24
CA SER A 291 -8.09 -4.64 -5.52
C SER A 291 -8.86 -4.01 -6.67
N ASP A 292 -8.29 -4.13 -7.86
CA ASP A 292 -9.01 -3.86 -9.08
C ASP A 292 -10.25 -4.76 -9.16
N TRP A 293 -11.36 -4.15 -9.57
CA TRP A 293 -12.63 -4.85 -9.67
C TRP A 293 -13.44 -4.33 -10.85
N TYR A 294 -14.20 -5.19 -11.49
CA TYR A 294 -15.13 -4.82 -12.54
C TYR A 294 -16.35 -5.73 -12.60
N SER A 295 -17.40 -5.20 -13.20
CA SER A 295 -18.60 -5.95 -13.60
C SER A 295 -19.16 -5.41 -14.91
N PHE A 296 -19.84 -6.26 -15.64
CA PHE A 296 -20.51 -5.91 -16.90
C PHE A 296 -21.63 -6.91 -17.23
N GLY A 297 -22.49 -6.54 -18.14
CA GLY A 297 -23.44 -7.43 -18.83
C GLY A 297 -23.18 -7.47 -20.33
N GLY A 298 -23.55 -8.58 -21.00
CA GLY A 298 -23.39 -8.73 -22.45
C GLY A 298 -22.08 -9.37 -22.88
N ARG A 299 -21.49 -8.87 -23.99
CA ARG A 299 -20.22 -9.42 -24.54
C ARG A 299 -19.06 -9.11 -23.60
N ARG A 300 -18.17 -10.09 -23.40
CA ARG A 300 -16.96 -9.91 -22.56
C ARG A 300 -16.01 -8.90 -23.22
N PRO A 301 -15.69 -7.76 -22.54
CA PRO A 301 -14.73 -6.79 -23.03
C PRO A 301 -13.30 -7.15 -22.62
N THR A 302 -12.34 -6.48 -23.23
CA THR A 302 -10.98 -6.38 -22.70
C THR A 302 -10.93 -5.23 -21.72
N ILE A 303 -10.33 -5.44 -20.56
CA ILE A 303 -10.24 -4.47 -19.46
C ILE A 303 -8.78 -4.37 -19.07
N GLU A 304 -8.29 -3.13 -19.02
CA GLU A 304 -6.93 -2.79 -18.60
C GLU A 304 -7.02 -1.77 -17.48
N PHE A 305 -6.52 -2.12 -16.28
CA PHE A 305 -6.25 -1.17 -15.22
C PHE A 305 -4.79 -0.72 -15.36
N PHE A 306 -4.56 0.56 -15.19
CA PHE A 306 -3.20 1.11 -15.32
C PHE A 306 -2.92 2.16 -14.25
N GLY A 307 -1.64 2.31 -13.93
CA GLY A 307 -1.13 3.34 -13.03
C GLY A 307 0.30 3.69 -13.37
N SER A 308 0.71 4.91 -13.05
CA SER A 308 2.08 5.36 -13.23
C SER A 308 2.51 6.31 -12.13
N LEU A 309 3.81 6.33 -11.85
CA LEU A 309 4.47 7.25 -10.92
C LEU A 309 5.71 7.81 -11.64
N THR A 310 5.73 9.11 -11.89
CA THR A 310 6.81 9.78 -12.63
C THR A 310 7.33 10.97 -11.84
N PRO A 311 8.64 11.06 -11.55
CA PRO A 311 9.21 12.24 -10.90
C PRO A 311 9.03 13.48 -11.76
N VAL A 312 8.69 14.61 -11.12
CA VAL A 312 8.62 15.92 -11.78
C VAL A 312 10.03 16.50 -11.83
N THR A 313 10.59 16.63 -13.04
CA THR A 313 11.88 17.29 -13.26
C THR A 313 11.69 18.80 -13.47
N ALA A 314 12.74 19.58 -13.37
CA ALA A 314 12.69 21.02 -13.60
C ALA A 314 12.09 21.39 -14.98
N ASP A 315 12.36 20.57 -16.00
CA ASP A 315 11.86 20.75 -17.38
C ASP A 315 10.38 20.31 -17.53
N SER A 316 9.83 19.56 -16.59
CA SER A 316 8.45 19.09 -16.62
C SER A 316 7.47 19.97 -15.84
N LYS A 317 7.94 21.00 -15.14
CA LYS A 317 7.07 21.89 -14.33
C LYS A 317 6.05 22.67 -15.19
N ASP A 318 6.35 22.88 -16.48
CA ASP A 318 5.47 23.57 -17.43
C ASP A 318 4.69 22.60 -18.35
N ALA A 319 5.01 21.32 -18.35
CA ALA A 319 4.27 20.30 -19.08
C ALA A 319 3.14 19.76 -18.19
N GLY A 320 1.89 20.05 -18.51
CA GLY A 320 0.75 19.42 -17.87
C GLY A 320 0.82 17.87 -17.97
N PRO A 321 0.13 17.13 -17.08
CA PRO A 321 0.14 15.68 -17.08
C PRO A 321 -0.34 15.17 -18.44
N GLY A 322 0.50 14.40 -19.17
CA GLY A 322 0.02 13.75 -20.39
C GLY A 322 0.95 13.63 -21.59
N LYS A 323 2.20 14.01 -21.54
CA LYS A 323 3.13 13.73 -22.66
C LYS A 323 4.16 12.66 -22.28
N ARG A 324 3.92 11.43 -22.76
CA ARG A 324 4.92 10.35 -22.77
C ARG A 324 6.05 10.70 -23.73
N GLN A 325 7.28 10.79 -23.26
CA GLN A 325 8.44 10.70 -24.11
C GLN A 325 8.80 9.20 -24.29
N LYS A 326 8.59 8.67 -25.48
CA LYS A 326 9.19 7.41 -25.90
C LYS A 326 10.65 7.66 -26.23
N ASN A 327 11.57 6.97 -25.56
CA ASN A 327 12.91 6.85 -26.08
C ASN A 327 12.89 5.92 -27.32
N GLY A 328 13.70 6.21 -28.30
CA GLY A 328 13.66 5.63 -29.65
C GLY A 328 13.99 4.14 -29.78
N GLN A 329 13.96 3.34 -28.71
CA GLN A 329 14.31 1.91 -28.73
C GLN A 329 13.36 1.00 -27.92
N GLY A 330 12.16 1.41 -27.56
CA GLY A 330 11.11 0.51 -27.07
C GLY A 330 11.38 -0.14 -25.69
N GLY A 331 12.38 0.33 -24.94
CA GLY A 331 12.74 -0.14 -23.60
C GLY A 331 12.82 1.02 -22.62
N TRP A 332 12.43 0.77 -21.38
CA TRP A 332 12.55 1.72 -20.28
C TRP A 332 13.91 1.52 -19.64
N ASP A 333 14.78 2.52 -19.68
CA ASP A 333 16.01 2.52 -18.89
C ASP A 333 15.69 2.79 -17.41
N LEU A 334 15.86 1.75 -16.60
CA LEU A 334 15.85 1.84 -15.14
C LEU A 334 17.10 2.59 -14.67
N VAL A 335 17.00 3.89 -14.49
CA VAL A 335 18.04 4.66 -13.81
C VAL A 335 17.87 4.46 -12.31
N GLY A 336 18.74 3.66 -11.70
CA GLY A 336 18.78 3.41 -10.27
C GLY A 336 18.08 2.14 -9.81
N GLY A 337 18.37 1.01 -10.44
CA GLY A 337 17.93 -0.31 -9.96
C GLY A 337 18.51 -0.64 -8.60
N HIS A 338 17.65 -0.97 -7.64
CA HIS A 338 18.02 -1.45 -6.32
C HIS A 338 18.87 -2.74 -6.43
N PRO A 339 19.92 -2.93 -5.61
CA PRO A 339 20.76 -4.15 -5.61
C PRO A 339 19.97 -5.46 -5.40
N ALA A 340 18.81 -5.43 -4.76
CA ALA A 340 17.97 -6.61 -4.53
C ALA A 340 17.28 -7.16 -5.79
N ASN A 341 17.23 -6.42 -6.91
CA ASN A 341 16.72 -6.91 -8.20
C ASN A 341 17.79 -7.56 -9.08
N ARG A 342 19.00 -7.77 -8.58
CA ARG A 342 19.93 -8.68 -9.25
C ARG A 342 19.38 -10.09 -9.12
N ARG A 343 18.79 -10.61 -10.19
CA ARG A 343 18.56 -12.06 -10.35
C ARG A 343 19.88 -12.76 -10.00
N ILE A 344 19.89 -13.48 -8.89
CA ILE A 344 20.91 -14.49 -8.65
C ILE A 344 20.66 -15.53 -9.73
N ARG A 345 21.43 -15.47 -10.83
CA ARG A 345 21.61 -16.63 -11.71
C ARG A 345 22.41 -17.60 -10.87
N GLY A 346 21.75 -18.67 -10.41
CA GLY A 346 22.45 -19.82 -9.88
C GLY A 346 23.24 -20.45 -11.02
N ASP A 347 24.51 -20.66 -10.78
CA ASP A 347 25.28 -21.74 -11.38
C ASP A 347 24.96 -23.04 -10.63
#